data_87767355d89f2e745a9783652a18d49e
#
_entry.id   87767355d89f2e745a9783652a18d49e
#
_cell.length_a   1.000
_cell.length_b   1.000
_cell.length_c   1.000
_cell.angle_alpha   90.00
_cell.angle_beta   90.00
_cell.angle_gamma   90.00
#
_symmetry.space_group_name_H-M   'P 1'
#
loop_
_entity.id
_entity.type
_entity.pdbx_description
1 polymer ?
#
loop_
_entity_poly.entity_id
_entity_poly.type
_entity_poly.pdbx_seq_one_letter_code
_entity_poly.pdbx_strand_id
1 'polypeptide(L)'
;MKSNVRIVMTVAGLVLASLACSLSGSGALLEDDFSGSDTNWDTGTDADSSVEYLNETLNFFVNKDFWFVWSTPNDETYENIHIEVTAKNDSTDPTGTFGIVCNLQVTDTSYYFAVTGAGEYAIGRYTLTDDVLLTNGGEWGTSDAITPEAASYRIGADCGNGTLTLYVDGRQVDSVSDTTYTSGNVGLFAWSGEQLDGTKVSFDDFVVTKLP
;
A
#
# COMPACT_ATOMS: atom_id res chain seq x y z
N MET A 1 52.52 -60.45 11.02
CA MET A 1 52.16 -59.55 9.95
C MET A 1 51.02 -58.66 10.44
N LYS A 2 51.26 -57.38 10.71
CA LYS A 2 50.27 -56.43 11.15
C LYS A 2 49.85 -55.53 9.94
N SER A 3 48.64 -55.62 9.53
CA SER A 3 48.03 -54.75 8.46
C SER A 3 47.49 -53.50 9.11
N ASN A 4 48.06 -52.36 8.75
CA ASN A 4 47.53 -51.01 9.16
C ASN A 4 46.53 -50.55 8.12
N VAL A 5 45.25 -50.52 8.46
CA VAL A 5 44.19 -49.86 7.68
C VAL A 5 44.20 -48.39 8.09
N ARG A 6 44.54 -47.52 7.12
CA ARG A 6 44.41 -46.07 7.28
C ARG A 6 42.99 -45.67 6.82
N ILE A 7 42.20 -45.25 7.78
CA ILE A 7 40.88 -44.63 7.49
C ILE A 7 41.15 -43.18 7.07
N VAL A 8 40.88 -42.88 5.80
CA VAL A 8 40.85 -41.53 5.27
C VAL A 8 39.43 -40.98 5.50
N MET A 9 39.26 -40.10 6.48
CA MET A 9 38.05 -39.33 6.66
C MET A 9 38.02 -38.21 5.60
N THR A 10 37.14 -38.34 4.63
CA THR A 10 36.83 -37.26 3.70
C THR A 10 35.76 -36.39 4.34
N VAL A 11 36.13 -35.21 4.82
CA VAL A 11 35.18 -34.19 5.28
C VAL A 11 34.63 -33.52 4.05
N ALA A 12 33.42 -33.89 3.66
CA ALA A 12 32.64 -33.17 2.65
C ALA A 12 32.05 -31.91 3.32
N GLY A 13 32.69 -30.77 3.09
CA GLY A 13 32.15 -29.48 3.48
C GLY A 13 30.95 -29.15 2.62
N LEU A 14 29.75 -29.20 3.21
CA LEU A 14 28.54 -28.66 2.61
C LEU A 14 28.64 -27.12 2.69
N VAL A 15 29.05 -26.50 1.61
CA VAL A 15 28.89 -25.05 1.42
C VAL A 15 27.41 -24.80 1.04
N LEU A 16 26.62 -24.46 2.05
CA LEU A 16 25.33 -23.85 1.84
C LEU A 16 25.56 -22.45 1.26
N ALA A 17 25.57 -22.36 -0.07
CA ALA A 17 25.43 -21.08 -0.75
C ALA A 17 24.01 -20.59 -0.46
N SER A 18 23.88 -19.70 0.53
CA SER A 18 22.72 -18.83 0.65
C SER A 18 22.71 -17.97 -0.62
N LEU A 19 21.86 -18.36 -1.58
CA LEU A 19 21.43 -17.46 -2.65
C LEU A 19 20.58 -16.37 -1.98
N ALA A 20 21.24 -15.37 -1.43
CA ALA A 20 20.64 -14.06 -1.30
C ALA A 20 20.40 -13.60 -2.75
N CYS A 21 19.21 -13.82 -3.27
CA CYS A 21 18.71 -13.04 -4.38
C CYS A 21 18.61 -11.60 -3.88
N SER A 22 19.72 -10.85 -3.96
CA SER A 22 19.62 -9.42 -4.09
C SER A 22 18.92 -9.20 -5.43
N LEU A 23 17.63 -8.87 -5.41
CA LEU A 23 16.97 -8.23 -6.55
C LEU A 23 17.62 -6.84 -6.75
N SER A 24 18.85 -6.84 -7.21
CA SER A 24 19.52 -5.64 -7.67
C SER A 24 18.98 -5.36 -9.07
N GLY A 25 18.04 -4.42 -9.16
CA GLY A 25 17.51 -3.91 -10.42
C GLY A 25 16.00 -4.02 -10.56
N SER A 26 15.24 -3.80 -9.49
CA SER A 26 13.88 -3.36 -9.65
C SER A 26 13.94 -2.00 -10.34
N GLY A 27 13.24 -1.82 -11.46
CA GLY A 27 13.05 -0.51 -12.06
C GLY A 27 12.13 0.36 -11.21
N ALA A 28 12.20 0.19 -9.88
CA ALA A 28 11.42 0.94 -8.92
C ALA A 28 11.86 2.40 -8.93
N LEU A 29 10.88 3.28 -8.95
CA LEU A 29 11.05 4.73 -8.81
C LEU A 29 11.18 5.10 -7.33
N LEU A 30 10.52 4.34 -6.47
CA LEU A 30 10.53 4.49 -5.01
C LEU A 30 10.27 3.13 -4.37
N GLU A 31 10.98 2.82 -3.28
CA GLU A 31 10.75 1.65 -2.41
C GLU A 31 10.92 2.09 -0.96
N ASP A 32 10.06 1.59 -0.07
CA ASP A 32 10.15 1.81 1.36
C ASP A 32 9.58 0.61 2.13
N ASP A 33 10.40 -0.02 2.95
CA ASP A 33 10.03 -1.12 3.86
C ASP A 33 9.75 -0.60 5.28
N PHE A 34 9.71 0.71 5.47
CA PHE A 34 9.47 1.42 6.74
C PHE A 34 10.38 1.00 7.90
N SER A 35 11.43 0.23 7.64
CA SER A 35 12.39 -0.25 8.67
C SER A 35 13.38 0.84 9.10
N GLY A 36 13.53 1.88 8.30
CA GLY A 36 14.43 3.01 8.53
C GLY A 36 13.71 4.22 9.11
N SER A 37 14.49 5.09 9.76
CA SER A 37 14.01 6.42 10.19
C SER A 37 14.29 7.51 9.14
N ASP A 38 14.88 7.14 8.01
CA ASP A 38 15.37 8.07 6.98
C ASP A 38 14.34 8.33 5.88
N THR A 39 13.15 7.82 6.05
CA THR A 39 12.03 8.00 5.14
C THR A 39 11.33 9.33 5.41
N ASN A 40 10.91 9.99 4.35
CA ASN A 40 10.38 11.35 4.41
C ASN A 40 8.84 11.40 4.45
N TRP A 41 8.19 10.30 4.86
CA TRP A 41 6.73 10.31 4.96
C TRP A 41 6.26 11.37 5.95
N ASP A 42 5.20 12.06 5.60
CA ASP A 42 4.55 13.02 6.47
C ASP A 42 4.00 12.33 7.71
N THR A 43 4.56 12.63 8.87
CA THR A 43 4.13 12.07 10.15
C THR A 43 3.62 13.15 11.06
N GLY A 44 2.71 12.81 11.96
CA GLY A 44 2.15 13.74 12.93
C GLY A 44 1.12 13.09 13.83
N THR A 45 0.87 13.72 14.97
CA THR A 45 -0.12 13.27 15.94
C THR A 45 -0.86 14.47 16.51
N ASP A 46 -2.20 14.39 16.49
CA ASP A 46 -3.08 15.34 17.14
C ASP A 46 -4.21 14.62 17.90
N ALA A 47 -5.28 15.32 18.25
CA ALA A 47 -6.43 14.75 18.96
C ALA A 47 -7.31 13.86 18.05
N ASP A 48 -7.28 14.09 16.75
CA ASP A 48 -8.17 13.50 15.76
C ASP A 48 -7.53 12.30 15.04
N SER A 49 -6.18 12.32 14.91
CA SER A 49 -5.46 11.28 14.15
C SER A 49 -3.96 11.20 14.48
N SER A 50 -3.33 10.10 14.09
CA SER A 50 -1.86 10.01 14.02
C SER A 50 -1.39 9.24 12.78
N VAL A 51 -0.20 9.63 12.28
CA VAL A 51 0.62 8.89 11.31
C VAL A 51 2.01 8.78 11.91
N GLU A 52 2.46 7.56 12.15
CA GLU A 52 3.70 7.30 12.89
C GLU A 52 4.44 6.07 12.35
N TYR A 53 5.78 6.11 12.38
CA TYR A 53 6.59 4.91 12.24
C TYR A 53 6.56 4.10 13.53
N LEU A 54 6.11 2.86 13.46
CA LEU A 54 6.05 1.96 14.61
C LEU A 54 6.22 0.52 14.17
N ASN A 55 7.15 -0.22 14.79
CA ASN A 55 7.41 -1.64 14.52
C ASN A 55 7.72 -1.93 13.04
N GLU A 56 8.55 -1.10 12.41
CA GLU A 56 8.95 -1.24 11.00
C GLU A 56 7.77 -1.13 10.01
N THR A 57 6.74 -0.39 10.37
CA THR A 57 5.57 -0.09 9.51
C THR A 57 5.17 1.38 9.64
N LEU A 58 4.47 1.92 8.66
CA LEU A 58 3.81 3.23 8.75
C LEU A 58 2.38 3.02 9.24
N ASN A 59 2.09 3.53 10.44
CA ASN A 59 0.83 3.32 11.14
C ASN A 59 -0.06 4.55 11.06
N PHE A 60 -1.30 4.32 10.68
CA PHE A 60 -2.35 5.31 10.71
C PHE A 60 -3.34 4.97 11.82
N PHE A 61 -3.68 5.95 12.62
CA PHE A 61 -4.81 5.90 13.52
C PHE A 61 -5.70 7.12 13.29
N VAL A 62 -6.96 6.89 12.94
CA VAL A 62 -7.96 7.95 12.70
C VAL A 62 -9.06 7.80 13.74
N ASN A 63 -9.06 8.66 14.76
CA ASN A 63 -9.96 8.59 15.91
C ASN A 63 -11.24 9.39 15.71
N LYS A 64 -11.21 10.38 14.81
CA LYS A 64 -12.35 11.26 14.55
C LYS A 64 -13.23 10.67 13.46
N ASP A 65 -14.55 10.68 13.67
CA ASP A 65 -15.53 10.23 12.69
C ASP A 65 -15.45 11.03 11.39
N PHE A 66 -15.66 10.37 10.25
CA PHE A 66 -15.65 10.98 8.90
C PHE A 66 -14.36 11.76 8.61
N TRP A 67 -13.23 11.28 9.10
CA TRP A 67 -11.95 11.94 8.94
C TRP A 67 -11.05 11.18 7.99
N PHE A 68 -10.50 11.90 7.00
CA PHE A 68 -9.57 11.38 6.01
C PHE A 68 -8.17 11.88 6.34
N VAL A 69 -7.22 10.95 6.45
CA VAL A 69 -5.81 11.25 6.73
C VAL A 69 -4.96 10.58 5.67
N TRP A 70 -4.02 11.32 5.11
CA TRP A 70 -3.06 10.79 4.15
C TRP A 70 -1.63 11.19 4.53
N SER A 71 -0.67 10.47 3.95
CA SER A 71 0.75 10.73 4.08
C SER A 71 1.43 10.50 2.73
N THR A 72 2.44 11.30 2.43
CA THR A 72 3.23 11.22 1.20
C THR A 72 4.69 10.99 1.52
N PRO A 73 5.46 10.26 0.65
CA PRO A 73 6.86 9.93 0.92
C PRO A 73 7.84 11.06 0.57
N ASN A 74 7.42 12.02 -0.23
CA ASN A 74 8.28 13.10 -0.76
C ASN A 74 7.42 14.13 -1.52
N ASP A 75 8.07 15.14 -2.13
CA ASP A 75 7.42 16.17 -2.97
C ASP A 75 7.52 15.84 -4.48
N GLU A 76 7.84 14.60 -4.86
CA GLU A 76 8.04 14.25 -6.27
C GLU A 76 6.72 14.06 -7.01
N THR A 77 6.78 14.27 -8.33
CA THR A 77 5.66 14.06 -9.23
C THR A 77 5.90 12.82 -10.08
N TYR A 78 4.93 11.94 -10.09
CA TYR A 78 4.93 10.68 -10.84
C TYR A 78 3.87 10.72 -11.94
N GLU A 79 4.12 9.97 -13.02
CA GLU A 79 3.16 9.74 -14.10
C GLU A 79 3.31 8.33 -14.66
N ASN A 80 2.21 7.73 -15.09
CA ASN A 80 2.17 6.37 -15.66
C ASN A 80 2.88 5.35 -14.75
N ILE A 81 2.36 5.17 -13.56
CA ILE A 81 2.96 4.35 -12.51
C ILE A 81 2.04 3.23 -12.03
N HIS A 82 2.68 2.17 -11.55
CA HIS A 82 2.10 1.14 -10.71
C HIS A 82 2.62 1.30 -9.29
N ILE A 83 1.72 1.25 -8.32
CA ILE A 83 2.01 1.37 -6.89
C ILE A 83 1.56 0.08 -6.22
N GLU A 84 2.35 -0.45 -5.29
CA GLU A 84 1.96 -1.55 -4.42
C GLU A 84 2.30 -1.26 -2.97
N VAL A 85 1.49 -1.78 -2.05
CA VAL A 85 1.73 -1.72 -0.61
C VAL A 85 1.08 -2.91 0.09
N THR A 86 1.69 -3.41 1.15
CA THR A 86 1.06 -4.35 2.08
C THR A 86 0.33 -3.55 3.15
N ALA A 87 -0.97 -3.78 3.31
CA ALA A 87 -1.80 -3.13 4.32
C ALA A 87 -2.41 -4.15 5.27
N LYS A 88 -2.45 -3.82 6.57
CA LYS A 88 -3.10 -4.62 7.59
C LYS A 88 -4.11 -3.76 8.32
N ASN A 89 -5.38 -4.21 8.32
CA ASN A 89 -6.41 -3.59 9.13
C ASN A 89 -6.29 -4.07 10.58
N ASP A 90 -5.87 -3.17 11.47
CA ASP A 90 -5.73 -3.41 12.92
C ASP A 90 -6.95 -2.87 13.70
N SER A 91 -8.01 -2.42 13.01
CA SER A 91 -9.27 -1.96 13.60
C SER A 91 -10.09 -3.15 14.11
N THR A 92 -10.93 -2.89 15.11
CA THR A 92 -11.95 -3.86 15.56
C THR A 92 -13.13 -3.95 14.59
N ASP A 93 -13.40 -2.87 13.86
CA ASP A 93 -14.44 -2.78 12.84
C ASP A 93 -13.79 -2.97 11.45
N PRO A 94 -14.23 -3.95 10.64
CA PRO A 94 -13.64 -4.19 9.33
C PRO A 94 -14.03 -3.15 8.27
N THR A 95 -14.96 -2.23 8.53
CA THR A 95 -15.43 -1.24 7.55
C THR A 95 -14.54 0.01 7.45
N GLY A 96 -13.52 0.13 8.32
CA GLY A 96 -12.47 1.15 8.17
C GLY A 96 -11.82 1.09 6.80
N THR A 97 -11.69 2.23 6.17
CA THR A 97 -11.20 2.35 4.80
C THR A 97 -9.74 2.73 4.78
N PHE A 98 -8.97 2.12 3.89
CA PHE A 98 -7.55 2.40 3.69
C PHE A 98 -7.11 2.11 2.26
N GLY A 99 -5.97 2.65 1.87
CA GLY A 99 -5.45 2.39 0.54
C GLY A 99 -4.41 3.37 0.03
N ILE A 100 -4.41 3.56 -1.29
CA ILE A 100 -3.40 4.29 -2.04
C ILE A 100 -4.00 5.58 -2.60
N VAL A 101 -3.23 6.67 -2.55
CA VAL A 101 -3.50 7.93 -3.27
C VAL A 101 -2.53 8.04 -4.43
N CYS A 102 -2.99 8.49 -5.59
CA CYS A 102 -2.10 8.84 -6.69
C CYS A 102 -2.55 10.12 -7.41
N ASN A 103 -1.62 10.66 -8.19
CA ASN A 103 -1.79 11.93 -8.88
C ASN A 103 -2.26 13.05 -7.91
N LEU A 104 -1.76 13.02 -6.67
CA LEU A 104 -2.04 14.05 -5.67
C LEU A 104 -1.46 15.38 -6.12
N GLN A 105 -2.31 16.39 -6.15
CA GLN A 105 -1.96 17.75 -6.55
C GLN A 105 -1.61 18.61 -5.33
N VAL A 106 -0.88 19.68 -5.52
CA VAL A 106 -0.60 20.68 -4.48
C VAL A 106 -1.86 21.35 -3.89
N THR A 107 -3.01 21.11 -4.49
CA THR A 107 -4.33 21.57 -4.02
C THR A 107 -5.07 20.50 -3.24
N ASP A 108 -4.41 19.44 -2.80
CA ASP A 108 -4.98 18.30 -2.07
C ASP A 108 -6.09 17.54 -2.84
N THR A 109 -6.07 17.61 -4.17
CA THR A 109 -6.97 16.85 -5.03
C THR A 109 -6.24 15.65 -5.62
N SER A 110 -6.90 14.49 -5.76
CA SER A 110 -6.23 13.23 -6.12
C SER A 110 -7.19 12.19 -6.67
N TYR A 111 -6.62 11.10 -7.14
CA TYR A 111 -7.32 9.82 -7.16
C TYR A 111 -7.00 9.02 -5.91
N TYR A 112 -7.93 8.15 -5.50
CA TYR A 112 -7.72 7.18 -4.44
C TYR A 112 -8.23 5.80 -4.83
N PHE A 113 -7.61 4.78 -4.26
CA PHE A 113 -7.94 3.37 -4.38
C PHE A 113 -8.18 2.84 -2.98
N ALA A 114 -9.43 2.60 -2.67
CA ALA A 114 -9.90 2.26 -1.34
C ALA A 114 -10.27 0.78 -1.24
N VAL A 115 -9.91 0.17 -0.13
CA VAL A 115 -10.41 -1.13 0.30
C VAL A 115 -10.85 -1.08 1.75
N THR A 116 -11.72 -2.00 2.15
CA THR A 116 -12.13 -2.23 3.54
C THR A 116 -11.85 -3.66 3.95
N GLY A 117 -11.66 -3.90 5.23
CA GLY A 117 -11.59 -5.26 5.79
C GLY A 117 -12.89 -6.04 5.64
N ALA A 118 -14.00 -5.39 5.32
CA ALA A 118 -15.29 -6.03 5.04
C ALA A 118 -15.40 -6.61 3.61
N GLY A 119 -14.41 -6.32 2.74
CA GLY A 119 -14.38 -6.81 1.35
C GLY A 119 -14.96 -5.85 0.34
N GLU A 120 -15.13 -4.58 0.70
CA GLU A 120 -15.62 -3.53 -0.18
C GLU A 120 -14.44 -2.75 -0.78
N TYR A 121 -14.68 -2.11 -1.94
CA TYR A 121 -13.69 -1.28 -2.62
C TYR A 121 -14.31 -0.09 -3.32
N ALA A 122 -13.47 0.91 -3.58
CA ALA A 122 -13.80 2.02 -4.46
C ALA A 122 -12.55 2.56 -5.18
N ILE A 123 -12.71 3.05 -6.40
CA ILE A 123 -11.79 3.98 -7.04
C ILE A 123 -12.53 5.30 -7.11
N GLY A 124 -11.93 6.36 -6.59
CA GLY A 124 -12.56 7.65 -6.53
C GLY A 124 -11.64 8.80 -6.92
N ARG A 125 -12.24 9.94 -7.12
CA ARG A 125 -11.57 11.20 -7.37
C ARG A 125 -12.00 12.21 -6.32
N TYR A 126 -11.05 12.64 -5.51
CA TYR A 126 -11.24 13.69 -4.54
C TYR A 126 -10.94 15.06 -5.17
N THR A 127 -11.85 16.00 -4.98
CA THR A 127 -11.69 17.41 -5.37
C THR A 127 -11.93 18.29 -4.15
N LEU A 128 -11.63 19.58 -4.24
CA LEU A 128 -11.86 20.51 -3.12
C LEU A 128 -13.33 20.63 -2.69
N THR A 129 -14.26 20.22 -3.54
CA THR A 129 -15.71 20.39 -3.32
C THR A 129 -16.48 19.09 -3.31
N ASP A 130 -15.92 18.03 -3.91
CA ASP A 130 -16.65 16.79 -4.12
C ASP A 130 -15.72 15.57 -3.95
N ASP A 131 -16.29 14.50 -3.43
CA ASP A 131 -15.75 13.14 -3.49
C ASP A 131 -16.59 12.34 -4.49
N VAL A 132 -15.98 11.95 -5.62
CA VAL A 132 -16.66 11.31 -6.74
C VAL A 132 -16.21 9.86 -6.83
N LEU A 133 -17.10 8.92 -6.50
CA LEU A 133 -16.88 7.51 -6.78
C LEU A 133 -16.94 7.25 -8.28
N LEU A 134 -15.89 6.65 -8.84
CA LEU A 134 -15.75 6.32 -10.26
C LEU A 134 -16.16 4.86 -10.55
N THR A 135 -16.15 4.01 -9.54
CA THR A 135 -16.53 2.61 -9.60
C THR A 135 -18.03 2.41 -9.57
N ASN A 136 -18.51 1.30 -10.09
CA ASN A 136 -19.85 0.73 -9.90
C ASN A 136 -21.01 1.75 -10.09
N GLY A 137 -20.81 2.70 -11.04
CA GLY A 137 -21.84 3.73 -11.31
C GLY A 137 -21.97 4.81 -10.22
N GLY A 138 -20.94 5.01 -9.42
CA GLY A 138 -20.91 5.99 -8.32
C GLY A 138 -21.16 5.39 -6.94
N GLU A 139 -21.01 4.08 -6.81
CA GLU A 139 -21.25 3.35 -5.57
C GLU A 139 -20.02 2.52 -5.18
N TRP A 140 -19.93 2.09 -3.92
CA TRP A 140 -18.96 1.10 -3.49
C TRP A 140 -19.24 -0.26 -4.15
N GLY A 141 -18.17 -0.98 -4.47
CA GLY A 141 -18.23 -2.34 -5.01
C GLY A 141 -17.84 -3.38 -3.98
N THR A 142 -18.14 -4.63 -4.28
CA THR A 142 -17.61 -5.81 -3.58
C THR A 142 -16.92 -6.72 -4.57
N SER A 143 -15.88 -7.45 -4.16
CA SER A 143 -15.13 -8.33 -5.05
C SER A 143 -14.66 -9.59 -4.33
N ASP A 144 -14.79 -10.74 -4.99
CA ASP A 144 -14.21 -12.01 -4.52
C ASP A 144 -12.66 -12.00 -4.51
N ALA A 145 -12.05 -10.96 -5.05
CA ALA A 145 -10.61 -10.74 -4.95
C ALA A 145 -10.19 -10.26 -3.56
N ILE A 146 -11.10 -9.65 -2.81
CA ILE A 146 -10.85 -9.12 -1.47
C ILE A 146 -11.43 -10.10 -0.46
N THR A 147 -10.57 -10.86 0.21
CA THR A 147 -11.01 -11.79 1.27
C THR A 147 -11.37 -10.98 2.51
N PRO A 148 -12.63 -11.02 3.00
CA PRO A 148 -12.99 -10.30 4.21
C PRO A 148 -12.14 -10.73 5.41
N GLU A 149 -11.74 -9.76 6.24
CA GLU A 149 -10.96 -9.95 7.46
C GLU A 149 -9.64 -10.74 7.26
N ALA A 150 -9.03 -10.61 6.06
CA ALA A 150 -7.71 -11.19 5.82
C ALA A 150 -6.66 -10.60 6.77
N ALA A 151 -5.62 -11.37 7.06
CA ALA A 151 -4.54 -10.92 7.95
C ALA A 151 -3.77 -9.70 7.39
N SER A 152 -3.70 -9.60 6.06
CA SER A 152 -3.15 -8.46 5.31
C SER A 152 -3.66 -8.47 3.88
N TYR A 153 -3.50 -7.37 3.19
CA TYR A 153 -3.86 -7.18 1.78
C TYR A 153 -2.65 -6.61 1.02
N ARG A 154 -2.25 -7.22 -0.10
CA ARG A 154 -1.34 -6.56 -1.03
C ARG A 154 -2.16 -5.71 -1.99
N ILE A 155 -2.24 -4.41 -1.75
CA ILE A 155 -2.99 -3.46 -2.55
C ILE A 155 -2.09 -2.97 -3.68
N GLY A 156 -2.60 -3.00 -4.93
CA GLY A 156 -1.93 -2.47 -6.10
C GLY A 156 -2.80 -1.45 -6.82
N ALA A 157 -2.18 -0.43 -7.39
CA ALA A 157 -2.87 0.62 -8.15
C ALA A 157 -2.11 1.02 -9.41
N ASP A 158 -2.75 0.93 -10.57
CA ASP A 158 -2.25 1.55 -11.80
C ASP A 158 -2.84 2.95 -11.94
N CYS A 159 -1.98 3.94 -12.09
CA CYS A 159 -2.34 5.34 -12.29
C CYS A 159 -1.65 5.86 -13.55
N GLY A 160 -2.30 5.71 -14.70
CA GLY A 160 -1.66 6.18 -15.92
C GLY A 160 -2.45 5.88 -17.18
N ASN A 161 -2.03 6.50 -18.28
CA ASN A 161 -2.64 6.32 -19.60
C ASN A 161 -4.16 6.56 -19.65
N GLY A 162 -4.68 7.38 -18.73
CA GLY A 162 -6.12 7.66 -18.60
C GLY A 162 -6.94 6.51 -18.00
N THR A 163 -6.28 5.53 -17.41
CA THR A 163 -6.90 4.39 -16.76
C THR A 163 -6.40 4.28 -15.32
N LEU A 164 -7.32 3.94 -14.43
CA LEU A 164 -7.11 3.70 -13.02
C LEU A 164 -7.53 2.26 -12.73
N THR A 165 -6.61 1.42 -12.25
CA THR A 165 -6.90 0.01 -11.99
C THR A 165 -6.50 -0.37 -10.58
N LEU A 166 -7.43 -0.97 -9.84
CA LEU A 166 -7.21 -1.50 -8.49
C LEU A 166 -6.91 -3.01 -8.56
N TYR A 167 -5.91 -3.42 -7.81
CA TYR A 167 -5.56 -4.82 -7.57
C TYR A 167 -5.55 -5.12 -6.08
N VAL A 168 -5.92 -6.34 -5.71
CA VAL A 168 -5.71 -6.89 -4.36
C VAL A 168 -5.14 -8.30 -4.50
N ASP A 169 -4.04 -8.57 -3.79
CA ASP A 169 -3.30 -9.83 -3.83
C ASP A 169 -2.96 -10.28 -5.28
N GLY A 170 -2.55 -9.33 -6.12
CA GLY A 170 -2.20 -9.52 -7.51
C GLY A 170 -3.38 -9.79 -8.46
N ARG A 171 -4.62 -9.72 -7.97
CA ARG A 171 -5.83 -9.90 -8.79
C ARG A 171 -6.47 -8.55 -9.06
N GLN A 172 -6.76 -8.26 -10.32
CA GLN A 172 -7.51 -7.07 -10.68
C GLN A 172 -8.91 -7.11 -10.03
N VAL A 173 -9.24 -6.04 -9.32
CA VAL A 173 -10.55 -5.84 -8.67
C VAL A 173 -11.48 -5.07 -9.59
N ASP A 174 -11.01 -3.90 -10.08
CA ASP A 174 -11.78 -3.03 -10.97
C ASP A 174 -10.85 -2.14 -11.81
N SER A 175 -11.39 -1.52 -12.85
CA SER A 175 -10.69 -0.57 -13.70
C SER A 175 -11.64 0.46 -14.28
N VAL A 176 -11.29 1.73 -14.15
CA VAL A 176 -12.09 2.87 -14.62
C VAL A 176 -11.26 3.81 -15.47
N SER A 177 -11.89 4.61 -16.31
CA SER A 177 -11.22 5.63 -17.12
C SER A 177 -11.54 7.01 -16.58
N ASP A 178 -10.50 7.77 -16.25
CA ASP A 178 -10.59 9.20 -15.92
C ASP A 178 -9.26 9.89 -16.27
N THR A 179 -9.32 11.09 -16.82
CA THR A 179 -8.16 11.86 -17.29
C THR A 179 -8.05 13.23 -16.63
N THR A 180 -8.71 13.42 -15.50
CA THR A 180 -8.72 14.71 -14.80
C THR A 180 -7.33 15.04 -14.27
N TYR A 181 -6.64 14.06 -13.69
CA TYR A 181 -5.25 14.19 -13.23
C TYR A 181 -4.40 13.16 -13.96
N THR A 182 -3.29 13.62 -14.58
CA THR A 182 -2.40 12.76 -15.38
C THR A 182 -1.05 12.51 -14.71
N SER A 183 -0.71 13.28 -13.68
CA SER A 183 0.49 13.16 -12.89
C SER A 183 0.29 13.81 -11.53
N GLY A 184 1.12 13.49 -10.56
CA GLY A 184 1.10 14.06 -9.22
C GLY A 184 1.90 13.21 -8.23
N ASN A 185 1.82 13.54 -6.95
CA ASN A 185 2.46 12.77 -5.90
C ASN A 185 1.66 11.47 -5.62
N VAL A 186 2.28 10.59 -4.86
CA VAL A 186 1.69 9.33 -4.39
C VAL A 186 1.61 9.33 -2.87
N GLY A 187 0.76 8.49 -2.31
CA GLY A 187 0.66 8.38 -0.86
C GLY A 187 -0.22 7.22 -0.41
N LEU A 188 -0.33 7.14 0.91
CA LEU A 188 -1.19 6.19 1.62
C LEU A 188 -2.22 6.96 2.42
N PHE A 189 -3.38 6.35 2.66
CA PHE A 189 -4.44 6.98 3.43
C PHE A 189 -5.22 6.01 4.30
N ALA A 190 -5.90 6.57 5.31
CA ALA A 190 -6.94 5.93 6.08
C ALA A 190 -8.14 6.89 6.25
N TRP A 191 -9.34 6.33 6.30
CA TRP A 191 -10.58 7.04 6.55
C TRP A 191 -11.45 6.28 7.54
N SER A 192 -11.97 6.98 8.56
CA SER A 192 -12.68 6.35 9.66
C SER A 192 -14.16 6.04 9.40
N GLY A 193 -14.81 6.77 8.48
CA GLY A 193 -16.25 6.66 8.36
C GLY A 193 -16.98 6.98 9.67
N GLU A 194 -17.99 6.19 10.02
CA GLU A 194 -18.77 6.29 11.25
C GLU A 194 -18.22 5.43 12.40
N GLN A 195 -16.92 5.11 12.41
CA GLN A 195 -16.36 4.15 13.36
C GLN A 195 -16.17 4.74 14.76
N LEU A 196 -16.79 4.11 15.76
CA LEU A 196 -16.72 4.56 17.16
C LEU A 196 -15.35 4.34 17.80
N ASP A 197 -14.59 3.33 17.37
CA ASP A 197 -13.28 2.96 17.92
C ASP A 197 -12.11 3.45 17.05
N GLY A 198 -12.42 4.22 16.01
CA GLY A 198 -11.47 4.72 15.02
C GLY A 198 -10.95 3.65 14.06
N THR A 199 -10.29 4.08 13.00
CA THR A 199 -9.63 3.21 12.03
C THR A 199 -8.16 3.11 12.35
N LYS A 200 -7.64 1.89 12.40
CA LYS A 200 -6.21 1.56 12.59
C LYS A 200 -5.73 0.71 11.45
N VAL A 201 -4.70 1.18 10.76
CA VAL A 201 -4.07 0.43 9.67
C VAL A 201 -2.56 0.59 9.73
N SER A 202 -1.84 -0.49 9.48
CA SER A 202 -0.39 -0.47 9.29
C SER A 202 -0.04 -0.81 7.84
N PHE A 203 0.93 -0.08 7.29
CA PHE A 203 1.43 -0.27 5.93
C PHE A 203 2.89 -0.70 5.95
N ASP A 204 3.24 -1.58 4.99
CA ASP A 204 4.58 -2.13 4.81
C ASP A 204 4.87 -2.38 3.32
N ASP A 205 6.15 -2.52 2.95
CA ASP A 205 6.59 -2.86 1.58
C ASP A 205 5.99 -1.97 0.48
N PHE A 206 6.11 -0.66 0.61
CA PHE A 206 5.64 0.29 -0.40
C PHE A 206 6.58 0.33 -1.61
N VAL A 207 6.04 0.23 -2.82
CA VAL A 207 6.82 0.24 -4.06
C VAL A 207 6.10 1.04 -5.15
N VAL A 208 6.84 1.88 -5.86
CA VAL A 208 6.38 2.58 -7.07
C VAL A 208 7.24 2.17 -8.25
N THR A 209 6.62 1.74 -9.33
CA THR A 209 7.28 1.38 -10.59
C THR A 209 6.64 2.11 -11.78
N LYS A 210 7.31 2.12 -12.93
CA LYS A 210 6.68 2.60 -14.18
C LYS A 210 5.73 1.56 -14.75
N LEU A 211 4.58 2.03 -15.24
CA LEU A 211 3.75 1.20 -16.14
C LEU A 211 4.52 0.92 -17.44
N PRO A 212 4.36 -0.27 -18.03
CA PRO A 212 5.00 -0.66 -19.27
C PRO A 212 4.55 0.17 -20.47
#